data_8a59e860760e99ac8ee4c474042dbce6
#
_entry.id   8a59e860760e99ac8ee4c474042dbce6
#
_cell.length_a   1.000
_cell.length_b   1.000
_cell.length_c   1.000
_cell.angle_alpha   90.00
_cell.angle_beta   90.00
_cell.angle_gamma   90.00
#
_symmetry.space_group_name_H-M   'P 1'
#
loop_
_entity.id
_entity.type
_entity.pdbx_description
1 polymer ?
#
loop_
_entity_poly.entity_id
_entity_poly.type
_entity_poly.pdbx_seq_one_letter_code
_entity_poly.pdbx_strand_id
1 'polypeptide(L)'
;MEKKEKRSRFSGLMIGLGTCSCLLGMTAQAFAAPPDANVIAGQDAGAELSRLQREQQRREQQETLASGGQEGLDAQPTAPAAEQTGLSFALKGVTFDPSAIFTAQELDAFAAGLLEKEVTVSDLYDLVAKINAAYDARGRLTCRAVLAPQTIRGGIVHITLIEGRTGAVTVEGNRHTAQSFLEYRLGIEHGAIPDFNELNRRLLRFNASFDAPLRVRMAAGAEEGTTDYVLEIAEPRNETIAVYADNMGSISTGRERVGLIYTNRSLSGSRDRLTLMTLDARGMRSFL
;
A
#
# COMPACT_ATOMS: atom_id res chain seq x y z
N MET A 1 10.76 -40.40 -61.98
CA MET A 1 9.55 -41.18 -61.86
C MET A 1 9.27 -41.24 -60.36
N GLU A 2 8.33 -40.65 -59.77
CA GLU A 2 7.01 -40.14 -60.01
C GLU A 2 6.73 -39.13 -58.95
N LYS A 3 6.33 -37.90 -59.29
CA LYS A 3 5.90 -36.83 -58.44
C LYS A 3 4.53 -37.18 -57.86
N LYS A 4 4.38 -37.22 -56.54
CA LYS A 4 3.08 -37.17 -55.87
C LYS A 4 2.84 -35.82 -55.20
N GLU A 5 2.07 -35.02 -55.87
CA GLU A 5 1.44 -33.79 -55.40
C GLU A 5 0.51 -34.08 -54.24
N LYS A 6 0.73 -33.45 -53.06
CA LYS A 6 -0.23 -33.44 -51.95
C LYS A 6 -0.99 -32.12 -51.99
N ARG A 7 -2.21 -32.15 -52.49
CA ARG A 7 -3.18 -31.09 -52.42
C ARG A 7 -3.62 -30.91 -50.95
N SER A 8 -3.39 -29.74 -50.40
CA SER A 8 -3.93 -29.25 -49.16
C SER A 8 -5.41 -28.88 -49.37
N ARG A 9 -6.30 -29.59 -48.69
CA ARG A 9 -7.72 -29.24 -48.58
C ARG A 9 -7.90 -28.24 -47.47
N PHE A 10 -8.20 -26.98 -47.83
CA PHE A 10 -8.77 -26.00 -46.92
C PHE A 10 -10.23 -26.41 -46.64
N SER A 11 -10.49 -26.83 -45.41
CA SER A 11 -11.84 -27.05 -44.91
C SER A 11 -12.36 -25.73 -44.33
N GLY A 12 -13.35 -25.16 -44.98
CA GLY A 12 -14.01 -23.96 -44.52
C GLY A 12 -14.82 -24.23 -43.25
N LEU A 13 -14.54 -23.47 -42.20
CA LEU A 13 -15.31 -23.45 -40.97
C LEU A 13 -16.51 -22.49 -41.20
N MET A 14 -17.68 -23.05 -41.45
CA MET A 14 -18.94 -22.31 -41.40
C MET A 14 -19.29 -22.01 -39.94
N ILE A 15 -19.26 -20.75 -39.56
CA ILE A 15 -19.77 -20.29 -38.28
C ILE A 15 -21.29 -20.16 -38.42
N GLY A 16 -22.01 -21.13 -37.84
CA GLY A 16 -23.46 -21.09 -37.73
C GLY A 16 -23.88 -20.00 -36.73
N LEU A 17 -24.62 -19.02 -37.19
CA LEU A 17 -25.35 -18.07 -36.34
C LEU A 17 -26.49 -18.83 -35.63
N GLY A 18 -26.23 -19.26 -34.40
CA GLY A 18 -27.26 -19.71 -33.48
C GLY A 18 -27.99 -18.53 -32.88
N THR A 19 -29.21 -18.29 -33.30
CA THR A 19 -30.14 -17.36 -32.65
C THR A 19 -30.53 -17.88 -31.28
N CYS A 20 -29.87 -17.41 -30.23
CA CYS A 20 -30.29 -17.64 -28.86
C CYS A 20 -31.26 -16.54 -28.44
N SER A 21 -32.58 -16.81 -28.57
CA SER A 21 -33.62 -15.98 -27.99
C SER A 21 -33.67 -16.18 -26.48
N CYS A 22 -32.94 -15.39 -25.73
CA CYS A 22 -33.19 -15.22 -24.30
C CYS A 22 -34.10 -14.03 -24.07
N LEU A 23 -35.40 -14.33 -23.87
CA LEU A 23 -36.34 -13.39 -23.28
C LEU A 23 -35.90 -13.11 -21.81
N LEU A 24 -35.22 -12.03 -21.59
CA LEU A 24 -35.11 -11.43 -20.26
C LEU A 24 -36.15 -10.29 -20.20
N GLY A 25 -37.20 -10.53 -19.42
CA GLY A 25 -38.18 -9.51 -19.06
C GLY A 25 -37.49 -8.41 -18.21
N MET A 26 -37.07 -7.33 -18.84
CA MET A 26 -36.72 -6.09 -18.16
C MET A 26 -38.00 -5.28 -17.99
N THR A 27 -38.51 -5.22 -16.77
CA THR A 27 -39.49 -4.21 -16.37
C THR A 27 -38.83 -2.84 -16.47
N ALA A 28 -39.15 -2.12 -17.53
CA ALA A 28 -38.79 -0.72 -17.66
C ALA A 28 -39.57 0.09 -16.62
N GLN A 29 -38.92 0.48 -15.53
CA GLN A 29 -39.42 1.55 -14.69
C GLN A 29 -39.20 2.86 -15.43
N ALA A 30 -40.28 3.45 -15.92
CA ALA A 30 -40.30 4.79 -16.49
C ALA A 30 -39.97 5.79 -15.37
N PHE A 31 -38.76 6.34 -15.38
CA PHE A 31 -38.45 7.54 -14.62
C PHE A 31 -39.13 8.72 -15.34
N ALA A 32 -40.12 9.29 -14.66
CA ALA A 32 -40.73 10.54 -15.07
C ALA A 32 -39.66 11.64 -15.03
N ALA A 33 -39.48 12.31 -16.15
CA ALA A 33 -38.63 13.50 -16.26
C ALA A 33 -39.27 14.65 -15.47
N PRO A 34 -38.50 15.44 -14.71
CA PRO A 34 -38.99 16.68 -14.14
C PRO A 34 -39.16 17.73 -15.25
N PRO A 35 -40.18 18.60 -15.16
CA PRO A 35 -40.34 19.73 -16.10
C PRO A 35 -39.30 20.81 -15.79
N ASP A 36 -38.85 21.51 -16.80
CA ASP A 36 -37.97 22.69 -16.81
C ASP A 36 -36.46 22.43 -16.92
N ALA A 37 -36.04 22.12 -18.12
CA ALA A 37 -34.66 22.32 -18.56
C ALA A 37 -34.60 23.20 -19.79
N ASN A 38 -34.89 24.45 -19.61
CA ASN A 38 -34.24 25.51 -20.34
C ASN A 38 -33.01 25.86 -19.55
N VAL A 39 -31.82 25.50 -20.04
CA VAL A 39 -30.57 26.26 -19.85
C VAL A 39 -29.38 25.45 -20.39
N ILE A 40 -28.79 25.99 -21.44
CA ILE A 40 -27.38 25.91 -21.83
C ILE A 40 -26.88 24.50 -22.28
N ALA A 41 -27.08 24.25 -23.55
CA ALA A 41 -26.28 23.33 -24.34
C ALA A 41 -24.81 23.81 -24.33
N GLY A 42 -23.92 23.03 -23.79
CA GLY A 42 -22.50 23.18 -24.09
C GLY A 42 -21.47 23.02 -22.98
N GLN A 43 -21.82 22.54 -21.81
CA GLN A 43 -20.80 22.29 -20.77
C GLN A 43 -20.94 20.91 -20.16
N ASP A 44 -20.01 20.05 -20.54
CA ASP A 44 -19.34 19.06 -19.71
C ASP A 44 -20.09 17.82 -19.22
N ALA A 45 -20.51 16.95 -20.14
CA ALA A 45 -20.72 15.53 -19.81
C ALA A 45 -19.44 14.88 -19.21
N GLY A 46 -18.26 15.40 -19.57
CA GLY A 46 -16.98 15.02 -18.98
C GLY A 46 -16.81 15.50 -17.54
N ALA A 47 -17.30 16.68 -17.21
CA ALA A 47 -17.22 17.21 -15.83
C ALA A 47 -18.18 16.49 -14.90
N GLU A 48 -19.35 16.10 -15.38
CA GLU A 48 -20.35 15.38 -14.59
C GLU A 48 -19.95 13.93 -14.34
N LEU A 49 -19.37 13.25 -15.32
CA LEU A 49 -18.74 11.93 -15.17
C LEU A 49 -17.55 12.00 -14.19
N SER A 50 -16.73 13.03 -14.28
CA SER A 50 -15.62 13.23 -13.35
C SER A 50 -16.09 13.55 -11.91
N ARG A 51 -17.29 14.13 -11.78
CA ARG A 51 -17.90 14.42 -10.48
C ARG A 51 -18.47 13.16 -9.85
N LEU A 52 -19.19 12.34 -10.60
CA LEU A 52 -19.72 11.05 -10.16
C LEU A 52 -18.61 10.07 -9.81
N GLN A 53 -17.53 10.03 -10.59
CA GLN A 53 -16.36 9.20 -10.26
C GLN A 53 -15.68 9.65 -8.98
N ARG A 54 -15.57 10.96 -8.73
CA ARG A 54 -15.02 11.50 -7.47
C ARG A 54 -15.94 11.24 -6.28
N GLU A 55 -17.25 11.25 -6.45
CA GLU A 55 -18.20 10.92 -5.38
C GLU A 55 -18.18 9.43 -5.04
N GLN A 56 -18.07 8.54 -6.04
CA GLN A 56 -17.90 7.11 -5.82
C GLN A 56 -16.58 6.81 -5.11
N GLN A 57 -15.48 7.42 -5.55
CA GLN A 57 -14.20 7.26 -4.88
C GLN A 57 -14.21 7.76 -3.43
N ARG A 58 -14.93 8.85 -3.14
CA ARG A 58 -15.09 9.33 -1.75
C ARG A 58 -15.91 8.37 -0.89
N ARG A 59 -16.98 7.78 -1.42
CA ARG A 59 -17.78 6.78 -0.69
C ARG A 59 -16.98 5.52 -0.41
N GLU A 60 -16.26 5.01 -1.40
CA GLU A 60 -15.36 3.86 -1.25
C GLU A 60 -14.24 4.15 -0.23
N GLN A 61 -13.69 5.37 -0.22
CA GLN A 61 -12.70 5.78 0.79
C GLN A 61 -13.31 5.91 2.19
N GLN A 62 -14.53 6.41 2.31
CA GLN A 62 -15.22 6.50 3.60
C GLN A 62 -15.62 5.13 4.15
N GLU A 63 -16.06 4.22 3.29
CA GLU A 63 -16.35 2.83 3.69
C GLU A 63 -15.08 2.08 4.09
N THR A 64 -13.95 2.32 3.42
CA THR A 64 -12.64 1.72 3.76
C THR A 64 -12.10 2.28 5.09
N LEU A 65 -12.32 3.56 5.36
CA LEU A 65 -11.96 4.19 6.64
C LEU A 65 -12.88 3.78 7.79
N ALA A 66 -14.17 3.52 7.50
CA ALA A 66 -15.13 3.05 8.50
C ALA A 66 -14.99 1.56 8.83
N SER A 67 -14.52 0.75 7.90
CA SER A 67 -14.21 -0.67 8.13
C SER A 67 -12.81 -0.93 8.66
N GLY A 68 -11.93 0.07 8.61
CA GLY A 68 -10.60 0.07 9.21
C GLY A 68 -10.67 0.40 10.70
N GLY A 69 -11.53 -0.31 11.45
CA GLY A 69 -11.51 -0.27 12.90
C GLY A 69 -10.10 -0.54 13.40
N GLN A 70 -9.63 0.36 14.24
CA GLN A 70 -8.46 0.23 15.08
C GLN A 70 -8.40 -1.17 15.72
N GLU A 71 -7.81 -2.14 15.04
CA GLU A 71 -7.15 -3.21 15.76
C GLU A 71 -5.80 -2.65 16.16
N GLY A 72 -5.80 -2.19 17.40
CA GLY A 72 -4.67 -1.59 18.06
C GLY A 72 -3.49 -2.54 18.04
N LEU A 73 -2.33 -1.99 17.80
CA LEU A 73 -1.05 -2.51 18.23
C LEU A 73 -1.00 -2.50 19.78
N ASP A 74 -1.84 -3.31 20.41
CA ASP A 74 -1.74 -3.66 21.82
C ASP A 74 -0.84 -4.89 21.98
N ALA A 75 0.40 -4.72 21.58
CA ALA A 75 1.48 -5.54 22.09
C ALA A 75 2.51 -4.59 22.74
N GLN A 76 2.11 -3.94 23.81
CA GLN A 76 3.09 -3.52 24.79
C GLN A 76 3.69 -4.82 25.40
N PRO A 77 4.97 -5.10 25.21
CA PRO A 77 5.64 -6.02 26.07
C PRO A 77 5.60 -5.38 27.47
N THR A 78 4.76 -5.92 28.33
CA THR A 78 4.77 -5.63 29.75
C THR A 78 6.18 -6.02 30.24
N ALA A 79 7.02 -5.03 30.43
CA ALA A 79 8.27 -5.23 31.12
C ALA A 79 7.92 -5.86 32.48
N PRO A 80 8.56 -6.97 32.87
CA PRO A 80 8.33 -7.51 34.20
C PRO A 80 8.67 -6.41 35.19
N ALA A 81 7.70 -6.06 36.04
CA ALA A 81 7.92 -5.20 37.18
C ALA A 81 8.92 -5.93 38.08
N ALA A 82 10.20 -5.69 37.86
CA ALA A 82 11.24 -6.14 38.75
C ALA A 82 11.05 -5.37 40.07
N GLU A 83 10.75 -6.07 41.12
CA GLU A 83 10.84 -5.55 42.49
C GLU A 83 12.24 -4.98 42.66
N GLN A 84 12.32 -3.66 42.70
CA GLN A 84 13.56 -2.91 42.75
C GLN A 84 14.10 -2.98 44.19
N THR A 85 14.91 -3.95 44.47
CA THR A 85 15.81 -3.91 45.64
C THR A 85 16.80 -2.77 45.39
N GLY A 86 16.79 -1.77 46.30
CA GLY A 86 17.58 -0.54 46.20
C GLY A 86 19.09 -0.75 46.36
N LEU A 87 19.68 -1.53 45.46
CA LEU A 87 21.14 -1.67 45.34
C LEU A 87 21.66 -0.48 44.55
N SER A 88 22.36 0.45 45.24
CA SER A 88 23.14 1.52 44.61
C SER A 88 24.60 1.10 44.42
N PHE A 89 25.20 1.56 43.33
CA PHE A 89 26.61 1.37 43.05
C PHE A 89 27.18 2.60 42.32
N ALA A 90 28.50 2.82 42.47
CA ALA A 90 29.14 3.92 41.74
C ALA A 90 29.33 3.54 40.26
N LEU A 91 28.69 4.26 39.37
CA LEU A 91 28.81 4.08 37.90
C LEU A 91 30.07 4.79 37.38
N LYS A 92 31.02 4.03 36.88
CA LYS A 92 32.28 4.55 36.30
C LYS A 92 32.22 4.65 34.77
N GLY A 93 31.38 3.85 34.13
CA GLY A 93 31.25 3.86 32.67
C GLY A 93 30.07 3.06 32.19
N VAL A 94 29.61 3.42 31.00
CA VAL A 94 28.60 2.65 30.23
C VAL A 94 29.23 2.29 28.89
N THR A 95 29.08 1.05 28.47
CA THR A 95 29.49 0.57 27.15
C THR A 95 28.28 0.15 26.35
N PHE A 96 28.34 0.38 25.05
CA PHE A 96 27.25 0.07 24.12
C PHE A 96 27.73 -0.84 23.00
N ASP A 97 26.85 -1.64 22.46
CA ASP A 97 27.10 -2.32 21.20
C ASP A 97 27.25 -1.28 20.05
N PRO A 98 27.96 -1.64 18.95
CA PRO A 98 28.03 -0.79 17.78
C PRO A 98 26.62 -0.49 17.22
N SER A 99 26.31 0.78 16.99
CA SER A 99 25.03 1.22 16.45
C SER A 99 25.21 1.78 15.03
N ALA A 100 24.29 1.47 14.14
CA ALA A 100 24.18 2.10 12.82
C ALA A 100 23.34 3.39 12.86
N ILE A 101 22.60 3.62 13.94
CA ILE A 101 21.64 4.74 14.08
C ILE A 101 22.22 5.86 14.94
N PHE A 102 22.97 5.54 16.00
CA PHE A 102 23.59 6.51 16.89
C PHE A 102 25.11 6.53 16.74
N THR A 103 25.67 7.70 16.80
CA THR A 103 27.12 7.84 16.94
C THR A 103 27.56 7.56 18.37
N ALA A 104 28.83 7.18 18.55
CA ALA A 104 29.40 6.95 19.90
C ALA A 104 29.21 8.19 20.80
N GLN A 105 29.39 9.39 20.25
CA GLN A 105 29.22 10.63 21.00
C GLN A 105 27.78 10.85 21.47
N GLU A 106 26.76 10.47 20.67
CA GLU A 106 25.36 10.55 21.06
C GLU A 106 25.04 9.55 22.21
N LEU A 107 25.58 8.34 22.11
CA LEU A 107 25.40 7.31 23.14
C LEU A 107 26.06 7.74 24.46
N ASP A 108 27.28 8.26 24.39
CA ASP A 108 27.98 8.80 25.56
C ASP A 108 27.22 9.98 26.19
N ALA A 109 26.60 10.84 25.36
CA ALA A 109 25.80 11.96 25.83
C ALA A 109 24.58 11.53 26.65
N PHE A 110 23.94 10.39 26.28
CA PHE A 110 22.83 9.83 27.08
C PHE A 110 23.31 9.39 28.48
N ALA A 111 24.51 8.82 28.59
CA ALA A 111 25.08 8.30 29.84
C ALA A 111 25.74 9.39 30.69
N ALA A 112 26.15 10.52 30.11
CA ALA A 112 26.99 11.55 30.76
C ALA A 112 26.42 12.06 32.09
N GLY A 113 25.08 12.13 32.20
CA GLY A 113 24.42 12.60 33.44
C GLY A 113 24.50 11.64 34.62
N LEU A 114 24.86 10.36 34.39
CA LEU A 114 24.93 9.29 35.40
C LEU A 114 26.35 8.91 35.80
N LEU A 115 27.34 9.31 35.02
CA LEU A 115 28.74 8.99 35.26
C LEU A 115 29.23 9.59 36.58
N GLU A 116 30.11 8.85 37.30
CA GLU A 116 30.72 9.23 38.55
C GLU A 116 29.73 9.49 39.71
N LYS A 117 28.50 8.97 39.58
CA LYS A 117 27.47 9.06 40.62
C LYS A 117 27.12 7.69 41.17
N GLU A 118 26.52 7.68 42.35
CA GLU A 118 25.80 6.51 42.82
C GLU A 118 24.48 6.40 42.03
N VAL A 119 24.31 5.27 41.34
CA VAL A 119 23.14 4.96 40.53
C VAL A 119 22.46 3.71 41.02
N THR A 120 21.17 3.67 40.84
CA THR A 120 20.33 2.49 41.08
C THR A 120 20.05 1.77 39.80
N VAL A 121 19.55 0.54 39.88
CA VAL A 121 19.07 -0.19 38.69
C VAL A 121 17.96 0.57 37.98
N SER A 122 17.14 1.31 38.74
CA SER A 122 16.10 2.19 38.15
C SER A 122 16.66 3.27 37.24
N ASP A 123 17.75 3.91 37.64
CA ASP A 123 18.38 4.97 36.82
C ASP A 123 18.93 4.40 35.49
N LEU A 124 19.36 3.12 35.51
CA LEU A 124 19.77 2.43 34.27
C LEU A 124 18.58 2.12 33.36
N TYR A 125 17.44 1.72 33.92
CA TYR A 125 16.22 1.55 33.12
C TYR A 125 15.73 2.88 32.55
N ASP A 126 15.85 3.97 33.30
CA ASP A 126 15.54 5.31 32.79
C ASP A 126 16.45 5.73 31.63
N LEU A 127 17.76 5.36 31.71
CA LEU A 127 18.69 5.55 30.60
C LEU A 127 18.28 4.76 29.39
N VAL A 128 17.97 3.47 29.54
CA VAL A 128 17.47 2.61 28.46
C VAL A 128 16.19 3.16 27.87
N ALA A 129 15.25 3.64 28.68
CA ALA A 129 14.00 4.27 28.22
C ALA A 129 14.27 5.53 27.38
N LYS A 130 15.25 6.37 27.77
CA LYS A 130 15.65 7.55 27.01
C LYS A 130 16.21 7.18 25.63
N ILE A 131 17.06 6.15 25.55
CA ILE A 131 17.61 5.65 24.29
C ILE A 131 16.47 5.09 23.40
N ASN A 132 15.56 4.31 23.99
CA ASN A 132 14.40 3.78 23.27
C ASN A 132 13.49 4.89 22.74
N ALA A 133 13.22 5.93 23.52
CA ALA A 133 12.47 7.10 23.07
C ALA A 133 13.18 7.83 21.91
N ALA A 134 14.52 7.85 21.91
CA ALA A 134 15.29 8.42 20.82
C ALA A 134 15.24 7.57 19.53
N TYR A 135 15.19 6.23 19.64
CA TYR A 135 14.91 5.33 18.52
C TYR A 135 13.51 5.60 17.94
N ASP A 136 12.50 5.64 18.81
CA ASP A 136 11.12 5.88 18.41
C ASP A 136 10.94 7.25 17.73
N ALA A 137 11.58 8.31 18.26
CA ALA A 137 11.58 9.63 17.65
C ALA A 137 12.21 9.65 16.25
N ARG A 138 13.18 8.78 15.98
CA ARG A 138 13.80 8.60 14.66
C ARG A 138 13.05 7.61 13.77
N GLY A 139 11.87 7.14 14.20
CA GLY A 139 11.07 6.16 13.45
C GLY A 139 11.67 4.75 13.42
N ARG A 140 12.56 4.40 14.36
CA ARG A 140 13.25 3.09 14.43
C ARG A 140 12.55 2.14 15.39
N LEU A 141 11.28 1.83 15.11
CA LEU A 141 10.41 1.07 16.02
C LEU A 141 10.87 -0.37 16.28
N THR A 142 11.69 -0.95 15.41
CA THR A 142 12.29 -2.28 15.56
C THR A 142 13.62 -2.27 16.31
N CYS A 143 14.11 -1.08 16.66
CA CYS A 143 15.36 -0.93 17.41
C CYS A 143 15.05 -0.76 18.88
N ARG A 144 15.80 -1.45 19.74
CA ARG A 144 15.64 -1.37 21.20
C ARG A 144 17.00 -1.47 21.90
N ALA A 145 17.17 -0.60 22.89
CA ALA A 145 18.19 -0.76 23.90
C ALA A 145 17.65 -1.68 25.00
N VAL A 146 18.48 -2.58 25.50
CA VAL A 146 18.11 -3.55 26.53
C VAL A 146 19.23 -3.62 27.57
N LEU A 147 18.88 -3.60 28.85
CA LEU A 147 19.78 -3.93 29.93
C LEU A 147 19.72 -5.45 30.19
N ALA A 148 20.66 -6.18 29.60
CA ALA A 148 20.74 -7.62 29.80
C ALA A 148 21.20 -7.95 31.23
N PRO A 149 20.76 -9.07 31.82
CA PRO A 149 21.29 -9.53 33.10
C PRO A 149 22.81 -9.67 33.03
N GLN A 150 23.52 -8.94 33.90
CA GLN A 150 24.98 -8.90 33.91
C GLN A 150 25.53 -8.71 35.29
N THR A 151 26.78 -9.14 35.51
CA THR A 151 27.51 -8.85 36.75
C THR A 151 28.29 -7.57 36.59
N ILE A 152 27.90 -6.53 37.34
CA ILE A 152 28.57 -5.23 37.31
C ILE A 152 29.94 -5.36 38.02
N ARG A 153 31.00 -5.27 37.24
CA ARG A 153 32.38 -5.30 37.79
C ARG A 153 33.02 -3.93 37.56
N GLY A 154 33.56 -3.37 38.64
CA GLY A 154 34.28 -2.07 38.57
C GLY A 154 33.39 -0.87 38.24
N GLY A 155 32.07 -0.99 38.34
CA GLY A 155 31.12 0.11 38.03
C GLY A 155 30.91 0.35 36.53
N ILE A 156 31.21 -0.62 35.66
CA ILE A 156 30.97 -0.56 34.24
C ILE A 156 29.70 -1.35 33.91
N VAL A 157 28.77 -0.76 33.17
CA VAL A 157 27.53 -1.37 32.73
C VAL A 157 27.52 -1.46 31.20
N HIS A 158 27.08 -2.59 30.66
CA HIS A 158 26.93 -2.80 29.24
C HIS A 158 25.43 -2.72 28.86
N ILE A 159 25.11 -1.90 27.86
CA ILE A 159 23.76 -1.80 27.28
C ILE A 159 23.78 -2.38 25.87
N THR A 160 22.98 -3.41 25.66
CA THR A 160 22.84 -4.09 24.39
C THR A 160 21.90 -3.27 23.49
N LEU A 161 22.33 -3.03 22.24
CA LEU A 161 21.53 -2.34 21.22
C LEU A 161 21.08 -3.34 20.16
N ILE A 162 19.79 -3.66 20.16
CA ILE A 162 19.17 -4.53 19.18
C ILE A 162 18.63 -3.64 18.07
N GLU A 163 19.25 -3.66 16.90
CA GLU A 163 18.83 -2.88 15.72
C GLU A 163 18.22 -3.82 14.69
N GLY A 164 16.87 -3.93 14.74
CA GLY A 164 16.09 -4.81 13.88
C GLY A 164 16.21 -4.43 12.41
N ARG A 165 16.52 -5.43 11.57
CA ARG A 165 16.70 -5.28 10.13
C ARG A 165 15.51 -5.85 9.37
N THR A 166 15.31 -5.36 8.16
CA THR A 166 14.31 -5.90 7.24
C THR A 166 14.70 -7.31 6.81
N GLY A 167 13.86 -8.28 7.12
CA GLY A 167 13.97 -9.66 6.70
C GLY A 167 13.31 -9.92 5.35
N ALA A 168 12.45 -10.95 5.29
CA ALA A 168 11.72 -11.29 4.08
C ALA A 168 10.57 -10.28 3.81
N VAL A 169 10.31 -10.03 2.53
CA VAL A 169 9.17 -9.24 2.07
C VAL A 169 8.29 -10.14 1.20
N THR A 170 7.05 -10.32 1.62
CA THR A 170 6.05 -11.09 0.89
C THR A 170 4.89 -10.19 0.48
N VAL A 171 4.25 -10.52 -0.63
CA VAL A 171 3.09 -9.75 -1.12
C VAL A 171 1.91 -10.69 -1.26
N GLU A 172 0.78 -10.29 -0.69
CA GLU A 172 -0.48 -11.01 -0.76
C GLU A 172 -1.52 -10.19 -1.52
N GLY A 173 -2.33 -10.89 -2.34
CA GLY A 173 -3.43 -10.27 -3.09
C GLY A 173 -3.01 -9.62 -4.41
N ASN A 174 -1.74 -9.61 -4.76
CA ASN A 174 -1.24 -9.07 -6.01
C ASN A 174 -1.45 -10.07 -7.16
N ARG A 175 -2.31 -9.72 -8.10
CA ARG A 175 -2.53 -10.48 -9.35
C ARG A 175 -1.96 -9.75 -10.55
N HIS A 176 -2.00 -8.44 -10.53
CA HIS A 176 -1.63 -7.55 -11.63
C HIS A 176 -0.61 -6.48 -11.20
N THR A 177 -0.20 -6.47 -9.95
CA THR A 177 0.82 -5.53 -9.44
C THR A 177 2.11 -6.29 -9.14
N ALA A 178 3.22 -5.81 -9.67
CA ALA A 178 4.52 -6.42 -9.44
C ALA A 178 5.00 -6.16 -8.01
N GLN A 179 5.56 -7.19 -7.35
CA GLN A 179 6.12 -7.07 -6.00
C GLN A 179 7.23 -6.01 -5.96
N SER A 180 8.15 -6.02 -6.92
CA SER A 180 9.24 -5.05 -7.01
C SER A 180 8.77 -3.60 -7.11
N PHE A 181 7.62 -3.37 -7.74
CA PHE A 181 7.00 -2.05 -7.77
C PHE A 181 6.54 -1.60 -6.38
N LEU A 182 5.93 -2.49 -5.60
CA LEU A 182 5.47 -2.20 -4.24
C LEU A 182 6.65 -1.92 -3.31
N GLU A 183 7.68 -2.77 -3.35
CA GLU A 183 8.92 -2.61 -2.56
C GLU A 183 9.60 -1.27 -2.88
N TYR A 184 9.75 -0.96 -4.16
CA TYR A 184 10.32 0.32 -4.60
C TYR A 184 9.50 1.52 -4.12
N ARG A 185 8.17 1.45 -4.25
CA ARG A 185 7.28 2.55 -3.83
C ARG A 185 7.30 2.77 -2.32
N LEU A 186 7.40 1.71 -1.54
CA LEU A 186 7.50 1.78 -0.09
C LEU A 186 8.93 2.05 0.39
N GLY A 187 9.95 1.84 -0.45
CA GLY A 187 11.36 1.98 -0.09
C GLY A 187 11.80 0.93 0.91
N ILE A 188 11.29 -0.29 0.77
CA ILE A 188 11.68 -1.42 1.60
C ILE A 188 12.91 -2.07 0.97
N GLU A 189 14.01 -2.10 1.73
CA GLU A 189 15.28 -2.70 1.32
C GLU A 189 15.65 -3.82 2.28
N HIS A 190 15.97 -5.00 1.76
CA HIS A 190 16.41 -6.14 2.56
C HIS A 190 17.68 -5.82 3.36
N GLY A 191 17.72 -6.23 4.61
CA GLY A 191 18.86 -6.02 5.50
C GLY A 191 19.05 -4.59 6.01
N ALA A 192 18.29 -3.61 5.49
CA ALA A 192 18.33 -2.25 6.00
C ALA A 192 17.53 -2.12 7.31
N ILE A 193 17.90 -1.15 8.14
CA ILE A 193 17.12 -0.78 9.32
C ILE A 193 15.99 0.13 8.87
N PRO A 194 14.70 -0.27 9.02
CA PRO A 194 13.57 0.46 8.47
C PRO A 194 13.33 1.79 9.20
N ASP A 195 12.92 2.80 8.43
CA ASP A 195 12.37 4.05 8.95
C ASP A 195 10.84 4.02 8.81
N PHE A 196 10.16 3.81 9.93
CA PHE A 196 8.69 3.70 9.94
C PHE A 196 7.97 5.00 9.64
N ASN A 197 8.59 6.14 9.94
CA ASN A 197 8.01 7.43 9.59
C ASN A 197 8.00 7.62 8.07
N GLU A 198 9.09 7.24 7.40
CA GLU A 198 9.17 7.28 5.94
C GLU A 198 8.28 6.21 5.30
N LEU A 199 8.29 4.98 5.82
CA LEU A 199 7.43 3.90 5.34
C LEU A 199 5.95 4.31 5.41
N ASN A 200 5.51 4.88 6.53
CA ASN A 200 4.13 5.34 6.69
C ASN A 200 3.79 6.47 5.72
N ARG A 201 4.68 7.45 5.54
CA ARG A 201 4.48 8.52 4.54
C ARG A 201 4.35 7.98 3.12
N ARG A 202 5.18 6.99 2.76
CA ARG A 202 5.15 6.34 1.44
C ARG A 202 3.88 5.50 1.26
N LEU A 203 3.46 4.77 2.29
CA LEU A 203 2.23 3.99 2.30
C LEU A 203 0.99 4.89 2.11
N LEU A 204 0.88 5.98 2.87
CA LEU A 204 -0.20 6.96 2.72
C LEU A 204 -0.22 7.58 1.32
N ARG A 205 0.96 7.91 0.77
CA ARG A 205 1.07 8.44 -0.59
C ARG A 205 0.67 7.40 -1.64
N PHE A 206 1.06 6.13 -1.46
CA PHE A 206 0.63 5.05 -2.33
C PHE A 206 -0.89 4.92 -2.34
N ASN A 207 -1.52 4.83 -1.17
CA ASN A 207 -2.97 4.70 -1.02
C ASN A 207 -3.75 5.92 -1.55
N ALA A 208 -3.15 7.11 -1.53
CA ALA A 208 -3.75 8.30 -2.12
C ALA A 208 -3.60 8.38 -3.65
N SER A 209 -2.60 7.68 -4.22
CA SER A 209 -2.27 7.78 -5.65
C SER A 209 -2.83 6.64 -6.49
N PHE A 210 -3.06 5.48 -5.90
CA PHE A 210 -3.48 4.28 -6.61
C PHE A 210 -4.85 3.78 -6.12
N ASP A 211 -5.54 3.06 -6.99
CA ASP A 211 -6.88 2.52 -6.76
C ASP A 211 -6.88 1.12 -6.11
N ALA A 212 -5.73 0.68 -5.62
CA ALA A 212 -5.53 -0.60 -4.95
C ALA A 212 -4.98 -0.34 -3.54
N PRO A 213 -5.83 -0.33 -2.50
CA PRO A 213 -5.40 -0.12 -1.13
C PRO A 213 -4.33 -1.13 -0.72
N LEU A 214 -3.26 -0.62 -0.11
CA LEU A 214 -2.14 -1.39 0.39
C LEU A 214 -2.08 -1.29 1.91
N ARG A 215 -1.87 -2.43 2.58
CA ARG A 215 -1.61 -2.53 4.01
C ARG A 215 -0.26 -3.19 4.22
N VAL A 216 0.40 -2.86 5.30
CA VAL A 216 1.68 -3.45 5.69
C VAL A 216 1.49 -4.12 7.04
N ARG A 217 1.69 -5.43 7.10
CA ARG A 217 1.84 -6.20 8.34
C ARG A 217 3.30 -6.51 8.59
N MET A 218 3.66 -6.54 9.85
CA MET A 218 5.00 -6.92 10.29
C MET A 218 4.92 -8.16 11.17
N ALA A 219 5.88 -9.03 11.02
CA ALA A 219 6.07 -10.22 11.85
C ALA A 219 7.54 -10.36 12.27
N ALA A 220 7.78 -11.12 13.30
CA ALA A 220 9.16 -11.51 13.62
C ALA A 220 9.75 -12.29 12.44
N GLY A 221 10.95 -11.95 12.02
CA GLY A 221 11.64 -12.65 10.95
C GLY A 221 12.14 -14.02 11.35
N ALA A 222 12.54 -14.80 10.35
CA ALA A 222 13.10 -16.14 10.57
C ALA A 222 14.49 -16.09 11.24
N GLU A 223 15.24 -15.02 11.00
CA GLU A 223 16.53 -14.77 11.63
C GLU A 223 16.36 -13.83 12.83
N GLU A 224 17.14 -14.06 13.88
CA GLU A 224 17.14 -13.19 15.05
C GLU A 224 17.53 -11.75 14.67
N GLY A 225 16.79 -10.78 15.21
CA GLY A 225 16.99 -9.37 14.87
C GLY A 225 16.45 -8.93 13.51
N THR A 226 15.64 -9.78 12.84
CA THR A 226 14.97 -9.40 11.59
C THR A 226 13.48 -9.24 11.77
N THR A 227 12.87 -8.40 10.91
CA THR A 227 11.43 -8.18 10.83
C THR A 227 10.97 -8.45 9.41
N ASP A 228 10.05 -9.38 9.25
CA ASP A 228 9.44 -9.70 7.96
C ASP A 228 8.24 -8.80 7.70
N TYR A 229 8.05 -8.46 6.41
CA TYR A 229 6.96 -7.62 5.94
C TYR A 229 6.01 -8.41 5.06
N VAL A 230 4.74 -8.30 5.35
CA VAL A 230 3.67 -8.82 4.50
C VAL A 230 2.90 -7.61 3.94
N LEU A 231 2.99 -7.42 2.63
CA LEU A 231 2.31 -6.36 1.90
C LEU A 231 0.99 -6.91 1.35
N GLU A 232 -0.12 -6.51 1.95
CA GLU A 232 -1.46 -6.92 1.53
C GLU A 232 -2.06 -5.86 0.61
N ILE A 233 -2.24 -6.20 -0.66
CA ILE A 233 -2.86 -5.31 -1.64
C ILE A 233 -4.25 -5.82 -2.02
N ALA A 234 -5.24 -4.93 -2.03
CA ALA A 234 -6.59 -5.22 -2.50
C ALA A 234 -6.77 -4.65 -3.91
N GLU A 235 -6.61 -5.49 -4.93
CA GLU A 235 -6.73 -5.07 -6.31
C GLU A 235 -8.20 -5.05 -6.77
N PRO A 236 -8.69 -3.94 -7.35
CA PRO A 236 -9.97 -3.94 -8.04
C PRO A 236 -9.86 -4.74 -9.35
N ARG A 237 -11.01 -5.00 -10.01
CA ARG A 237 -11.03 -5.66 -11.31
C ARG A 237 -10.10 -4.92 -12.29
N ASN A 238 -9.10 -5.63 -12.82
CA ASN A 238 -8.07 -5.01 -13.66
C ASN A 238 -8.62 -4.50 -14.99
N GLU A 239 -9.51 -5.27 -15.61
CA GLU A 239 -10.08 -4.92 -16.91
C GLU A 239 -11.57 -4.66 -16.80
N THR A 240 -12.03 -3.58 -17.41
CA THR A 240 -13.45 -3.25 -17.50
C THR A 240 -13.80 -2.79 -18.91
N ILE A 241 -14.94 -3.23 -19.39
CA ILE A 241 -15.53 -2.77 -20.66
C ILE A 241 -16.88 -2.18 -20.32
N ALA A 242 -17.10 -0.95 -20.73
CA ALA A 242 -18.39 -0.27 -20.64
C ALA A 242 -18.88 0.08 -22.04
N VAL A 243 -20.14 -0.22 -22.34
CA VAL A 243 -20.81 0.18 -23.56
C VAL A 243 -21.91 1.16 -23.17
N TYR A 244 -21.99 2.26 -23.87
CA TYR A 244 -23.04 3.24 -23.67
C TYR A 244 -23.65 3.67 -24.99
N ALA A 245 -24.91 4.11 -24.96
CA ALA A 245 -25.59 4.68 -26.08
C ALA A 245 -26.36 5.93 -25.62
N ASP A 246 -26.27 6.99 -26.38
CA ASP A 246 -26.98 8.23 -26.10
C ASP A 246 -27.46 8.93 -27.39
N ASN A 247 -28.25 9.99 -27.22
CA ASN A 247 -28.74 10.84 -28.31
C ASN A 247 -28.20 12.28 -28.24
N MET A 248 -27.03 12.45 -27.57
CA MET A 248 -26.42 13.78 -27.37
C MET A 248 -25.53 14.23 -28.52
N GLY A 249 -25.54 13.53 -29.64
CA GLY A 249 -24.77 13.89 -30.81
C GLY A 249 -25.34 15.17 -31.50
N SER A 250 -24.48 15.84 -32.30
CA SER A 250 -24.87 17.02 -33.08
C SER A 250 -25.64 16.61 -34.34
N ILE A 251 -26.32 17.56 -34.94
CA ILE A 251 -27.02 17.35 -36.24
C ILE A 251 -26.02 17.00 -37.34
N SER A 252 -24.81 17.55 -37.29
CA SER A 252 -23.75 17.32 -38.29
C SER A 252 -23.09 15.96 -38.18
N THR A 253 -22.93 15.41 -36.96
CA THR A 253 -22.25 14.12 -36.71
C THR A 253 -23.21 12.96 -36.51
N GLY A 254 -24.50 13.24 -36.32
CA GLY A 254 -25.54 12.27 -35.96
C GLY A 254 -25.89 12.37 -34.49
N ARG A 255 -27.18 12.31 -34.19
CA ARG A 255 -27.69 12.43 -32.81
C ARG A 255 -27.47 11.17 -32.01
N GLU A 256 -27.69 10.01 -32.63
CA GLU A 256 -27.55 8.71 -31.98
C GLU A 256 -26.07 8.32 -31.93
N ARG A 257 -25.55 8.06 -30.75
CA ARG A 257 -24.15 7.67 -30.53
C ARG A 257 -24.09 6.39 -29.76
N VAL A 258 -23.12 5.55 -30.10
CA VAL A 258 -22.74 4.37 -29.36
C VAL A 258 -21.26 4.45 -29.06
N GLY A 259 -20.90 4.23 -27.82
CA GLY A 259 -19.51 4.26 -27.40
C GLY A 259 -19.10 3.01 -26.62
N LEU A 260 -17.82 2.70 -26.69
CA LEU A 260 -17.19 1.64 -25.92
C LEU A 260 -15.99 2.24 -25.19
N ILE A 261 -15.90 1.93 -23.90
CA ILE A 261 -14.75 2.30 -23.05
C ILE A 261 -14.13 1.00 -22.55
N TYR A 262 -12.88 0.80 -22.89
CA TYR A 262 -12.03 -0.25 -22.31
C TYR A 262 -11.06 0.39 -21.32
N THR A 263 -10.96 -0.15 -20.12
CA THR A 263 -9.99 0.29 -19.12
C THR A 263 -9.20 -0.91 -18.61
N ASN A 264 -7.88 -0.80 -18.64
CA ASN A 264 -6.94 -1.69 -17.95
C ASN A 264 -6.24 -0.86 -16.86
N ARG A 265 -6.23 -1.36 -15.61
CA ARG A 265 -5.75 -0.62 -14.43
C ARG A 265 -4.32 -0.93 -14.05
N SER A 266 -3.70 -1.93 -14.67
CA SER A 266 -2.31 -2.30 -14.44
C SER A 266 -1.79 -3.09 -15.64
N LEU A 267 -1.40 -2.37 -16.68
CA LEU A 267 -0.92 -2.95 -17.94
C LEU A 267 0.50 -3.51 -17.78
N SER A 268 1.37 -2.76 -17.10
CA SER A 268 2.79 -3.11 -16.90
C SER A 268 3.10 -3.70 -15.53
N GLY A 269 2.11 -3.84 -14.64
CA GLY A 269 2.33 -4.23 -13.25
C GLY A 269 2.66 -3.08 -12.30
N SER A 270 2.62 -1.84 -12.78
CA SER A 270 2.95 -0.64 -12.02
C SER A 270 1.72 0.23 -11.68
N ARG A 271 0.52 -0.35 -11.74
CA ARG A 271 -0.76 0.37 -11.54
C ARG A 271 -0.93 1.51 -12.54
N ASP A 272 -0.40 1.34 -13.73
CA ASP A 272 -0.55 2.21 -14.89
C ASP A 272 -1.91 1.98 -15.53
N ARG A 273 -2.74 3.02 -15.61
CA ARG A 273 -4.09 2.94 -16.19
C ARG A 273 -4.08 3.28 -17.67
N LEU A 274 -4.51 2.32 -18.50
CA LEU A 274 -4.83 2.55 -19.90
C LEU A 274 -6.35 2.63 -20.05
N THR A 275 -6.84 3.70 -20.69
CA THR A 275 -8.24 3.81 -21.07
C THR A 275 -8.33 4.07 -22.59
N LEU A 276 -9.01 3.19 -23.29
CA LEU A 276 -9.33 3.35 -24.70
C LEU A 276 -10.83 3.64 -24.83
N MET A 277 -11.17 4.66 -25.59
CA MET A 277 -12.55 5.03 -25.86
C MET A 277 -12.78 5.10 -27.37
N THR A 278 -13.85 4.48 -27.82
CA THR A 278 -14.35 4.62 -29.20
C THR A 278 -15.76 5.18 -29.14
N LEU A 279 -16.08 6.02 -30.10
CA LEU A 279 -17.42 6.60 -30.25
C LEU A 279 -17.81 6.54 -31.73
N ASP A 280 -18.93 5.90 -32.01
CA ASP A 280 -19.56 5.91 -33.33
C ASP A 280 -20.87 6.70 -33.25
N ALA A 281 -21.11 7.52 -34.27
CA ALA A 281 -22.32 8.34 -34.37
C ALA A 281 -22.99 8.12 -35.74
N ARG A 282 -24.28 7.89 -35.74
CA ARG A 282 -25.05 7.66 -36.97
C ARG A 282 -25.06 8.92 -37.82
N GLY A 283 -24.26 8.95 -38.86
CA GLY A 283 -24.00 10.11 -39.72
C GLY A 283 -22.53 10.39 -39.99
N MET A 284 -21.61 9.79 -39.22
CA MET A 284 -20.18 9.85 -39.48
C MET A 284 -19.84 8.94 -40.65
N ARG A 285 -19.53 9.53 -41.82
CA ARG A 285 -19.16 8.80 -43.05
C ARG A 285 -17.64 8.69 -43.28
N SER A 286 -16.82 8.93 -42.27
CA SER A 286 -15.37 8.84 -42.45
C SER A 286 -14.73 8.20 -41.22
N PHE A 287 -14.24 6.99 -41.42
CA PHE A 287 -13.15 6.48 -40.61
C PHE A 287 -11.84 7.01 -41.22
N LEU A 288 -11.02 7.61 -40.38
CA LEU A 288 -9.60 7.82 -40.67
C LEU A 288 -8.83 6.73 -40.01
#